data_f414c2b9b0b204b57a6db66e19454eb1
#
_entry.id   f414c2b9b0b204b57a6db66e19454eb1
#
_cell.length_a   1.000
_cell.length_b   1.000
_cell.length_c   1.000
_cell.angle_alpha   90.00
_cell.angle_beta   90.00
_cell.angle_gamma   90.00
#
_symmetry.space_group_name_H-M   'P 1'
#
loop_
_entity.id
_entity.type
_entity.pdbx_description
1 polymer ?
#
loop_
_entity_poly.entity_id
_entity_poly.type
_entity_poly.pdbx_seq_one_letter_code
_entity_poly.pdbx_strand_id
1 'polypeptide(L)'
;MGQTLFEKIWESHIVVEKQNEPALIYIDRHLVHEVTSPQAFDGLRMNDRKVRRPDLTIATMDHNVPTSDRSLPILDQTSAIQIKTLENNCKDFGIKLFDINSPNQGIVHVIGPQLGITLPGSTIVCGDSHTSTHGAFGALALGIGTSEVEHVLASQTLWLEKPKTFEVRVEGKRKNPHAVTAKDIILSIIKNIGTAGGTGTVIEYRGEGITDLSMDQRMTICNMSIEGGARAGLIAPDQKTFEYLRGREYTPKNYESLVDSWKDILKTDSDATFDKQFILDINDISPQVSWGTNPGMTCDVDEPIPSPDKFSNGDANQKRGAEKALEYMALESGTMIEDIKIDRVFIGSCTNARLEDLIEASKIVKGQKVASSVNAMVVPGSQMVKKQAEEMGLDKIFIDANFEWREAGCSMCLGMNPDILSPGERCASTSNRNFEGRQGNGGRTHLVSPVMAAAAAINGHFVDVRKLDLN
;
A
#
# COMPACT_ATOMS: atom_id res chain seq x y z
N MET A 1 -33.95 1.48 -5.45
CA MET A 1 -32.95 0.91 -4.55
C MET A 1 -31.71 1.76 -4.71
N GLY A 2 -31.17 2.28 -3.62
CA GLY A 2 -29.99 3.15 -3.67
C GLY A 2 -28.76 2.38 -4.14
N GLN A 3 -27.75 3.10 -4.59
CA GLN A 3 -26.51 2.57 -5.12
C GLN A 3 -25.34 2.82 -4.17
N THR A 4 -24.43 1.86 -4.07
CA THR A 4 -23.15 2.05 -3.41
C THR A 4 -22.24 2.95 -4.26
N LEU A 5 -21.20 3.53 -3.65
CA LEU A 5 -20.19 4.31 -4.39
C LEU A 5 -19.57 3.48 -5.51
N PHE A 6 -19.24 2.21 -5.22
CA PHE A 6 -18.70 1.28 -6.21
C PHE A 6 -19.64 1.14 -7.42
N GLU A 7 -20.94 0.90 -7.20
CA GLU A 7 -21.91 0.71 -8.28
C GLU A 7 -22.04 1.95 -9.17
N LYS A 8 -22.03 3.14 -8.57
CA LYS A 8 -22.06 4.40 -9.32
C LYS A 8 -20.85 4.57 -10.23
N ILE A 9 -19.65 4.27 -9.71
CA ILE A 9 -18.40 4.32 -10.50
C ILE A 9 -18.44 3.26 -11.59
N TRP A 10 -18.82 2.03 -11.25
CA TRP A 10 -18.92 0.92 -12.20
C TRP A 10 -19.84 1.26 -13.37
N GLU A 11 -21.06 1.66 -13.09
CA GLU A 11 -22.06 1.94 -14.12
C GLU A 11 -21.68 3.11 -15.04
N SER A 12 -21.01 4.12 -14.50
CA SER A 12 -20.53 5.27 -15.31
C SER A 12 -19.40 4.92 -16.27
N HIS A 13 -18.75 3.73 -16.12
CA HIS A 13 -17.63 3.30 -16.95
C HIS A 13 -17.93 2.10 -17.84
N ILE A 14 -19.16 1.57 -17.82
CA ILE A 14 -19.57 0.47 -18.70
C ILE A 14 -19.54 0.92 -20.16
N VAL A 15 -18.76 0.23 -20.97
CA VAL A 15 -18.73 0.36 -22.44
C VAL A 15 -19.65 -0.67 -23.08
N VAL A 16 -19.57 -1.92 -22.60
CA VAL A 16 -20.43 -3.03 -23.04
C VAL A 16 -20.75 -3.89 -21.83
N GLU A 17 -22.02 -4.23 -21.67
CA GLU A 17 -22.48 -5.18 -20.67
C GLU A 17 -23.51 -6.12 -21.30
N LYS A 18 -23.36 -7.41 -21.02
CA LYS A 18 -24.33 -8.44 -21.38
C LYS A 18 -24.69 -9.25 -20.14
N GLN A 19 -25.90 -9.74 -20.11
CA GLN A 19 -26.38 -10.53 -18.98
C GLN A 19 -25.53 -11.79 -18.79
N ASN A 20 -25.02 -12.02 -17.58
CA ASN A 20 -24.18 -13.14 -17.16
C ASN A 20 -22.83 -13.27 -17.93
N GLU A 21 -22.33 -12.18 -18.47
CA GLU A 21 -20.99 -12.08 -19.04
C GLU A 21 -20.19 -10.99 -18.33
N PRO A 22 -18.84 -11.00 -18.36
CA PRO A 22 -18.03 -9.89 -17.92
C PRO A 22 -18.41 -8.59 -18.64
N ALA A 23 -18.34 -7.46 -17.96
CA ALA A 23 -18.54 -6.14 -18.55
C ALA A 23 -17.22 -5.59 -19.10
N LEU A 24 -17.29 -4.86 -20.22
CA LEU A 24 -16.16 -4.09 -20.74
C LEU A 24 -16.20 -2.71 -20.10
N ILE A 25 -15.19 -2.39 -19.28
CA ILE A 25 -15.10 -1.15 -18.52
C ILE A 25 -14.05 -0.23 -19.16
N TYR A 26 -14.36 1.05 -19.31
CA TYR A 26 -13.40 2.08 -19.71
C TYR A 26 -12.43 2.38 -18.57
N ILE A 27 -11.16 2.62 -18.89
CA ILE A 27 -10.09 2.92 -17.94
C ILE A 27 -9.63 4.36 -18.11
N ASP A 28 -9.77 5.20 -17.08
CA ASP A 28 -9.39 6.61 -17.12
C ASP A 28 -7.88 6.83 -17.00
N ARG A 29 -7.18 5.98 -16.22
CA ARG A 29 -5.74 6.08 -16.03
C ARG A 29 -5.09 4.72 -16.02
N HIS A 30 -3.99 4.60 -16.76
CA HIS A 30 -3.14 3.43 -16.74
C HIS A 30 -1.77 3.81 -16.17
N LEU A 31 -1.42 3.24 -15.03
CA LEU A 31 -0.12 3.42 -14.40
C LEU A 31 0.77 2.23 -14.75
N VAL A 32 2.02 2.49 -15.09
CA VAL A 32 2.95 1.47 -15.61
C VAL A 32 4.29 1.56 -14.87
N HIS A 33 4.89 0.42 -14.58
CA HIS A 33 6.24 0.32 -14.03
C HIS A 33 7.06 -0.77 -14.73
N GLU A 34 8.36 -0.87 -14.40
CA GLU A 34 9.34 -1.66 -15.15
C GLU A 34 9.15 -3.18 -15.03
N VAL A 35 8.46 -3.68 -13.98
CA VAL A 35 8.41 -5.13 -13.70
C VAL A 35 7.37 -5.86 -14.54
N THR A 36 6.16 -5.34 -14.65
CA THR A 36 5.01 -6.03 -15.27
C THR A 36 4.69 -5.56 -16.68
N SER A 37 5.46 -4.65 -17.25
CA SER A 37 5.17 -4.04 -18.54
C SER A 37 5.97 -4.57 -19.74
N PRO A 38 7.18 -5.16 -19.61
CA PRO A 38 7.99 -5.54 -20.78
C PRO A 38 7.24 -6.42 -21.77
N GLN A 39 6.65 -7.52 -21.30
CA GLN A 39 5.92 -8.47 -22.17
C GLN A 39 4.65 -7.86 -22.76
N ALA A 40 4.00 -6.93 -22.08
CA ALA A 40 2.83 -6.23 -22.61
C ALA A 40 3.19 -5.36 -23.84
N PHE A 41 4.30 -4.64 -23.78
CA PHE A 41 4.81 -3.87 -24.92
C PHE A 41 5.29 -4.74 -26.05
N ASP A 42 5.90 -5.89 -25.75
CA ASP A 42 6.29 -6.87 -26.78
C ASP A 42 5.05 -7.43 -27.48
N GLY A 43 3.98 -7.73 -26.75
CA GLY A 43 2.70 -8.14 -27.33
C GLY A 43 2.10 -7.09 -28.28
N LEU A 44 2.18 -5.79 -27.91
CA LEU A 44 1.76 -4.71 -28.82
C LEU A 44 2.57 -4.71 -30.13
N ARG A 45 3.91 -4.85 -30.05
CA ARG A 45 4.78 -4.88 -31.25
C ARG A 45 4.49 -6.10 -32.13
N MET A 46 4.34 -7.29 -31.53
CA MET A 46 4.02 -8.52 -32.25
C MET A 46 2.71 -8.44 -33.02
N ASN A 47 1.74 -7.69 -32.52
CA ASN A 47 0.41 -7.51 -33.08
C ASN A 47 0.27 -6.22 -33.91
N ASP A 48 1.36 -5.49 -34.16
CA ASP A 48 1.37 -4.16 -34.82
C ASP A 48 0.35 -3.17 -34.22
N ARG A 49 0.26 -3.17 -32.89
CA ARG A 49 -0.67 -2.31 -32.13
C ARG A 49 0.08 -1.12 -31.52
N LYS A 50 -0.61 0.00 -31.46
CA LYS A 50 -0.15 1.22 -30.77
C LYS A 50 -0.81 1.34 -29.40
N VAL A 51 -0.18 2.09 -28.50
CA VAL A 51 -0.86 2.53 -27.27
C VAL A 51 -1.98 3.51 -27.67
N ARG A 52 -3.20 3.19 -27.24
CA ARG A 52 -4.39 3.94 -27.65
C ARG A 52 -4.45 5.33 -27.05
N ARG A 53 -4.09 5.47 -25.78
CA ARG A 53 -4.14 6.75 -25.02
C ARG A 53 -2.84 6.95 -24.22
N PRO A 54 -1.74 7.28 -24.91
CA PRO A 54 -0.49 7.55 -24.22
C PRO A 54 -0.58 8.76 -23.27
N ASP A 55 -1.51 9.68 -23.51
CA ASP A 55 -1.83 10.82 -22.66
C ASP A 55 -2.52 10.45 -21.33
N LEU A 56 -3.15 9.28 -21.25
CA LEU A 56 -3.77 8.72 -20.03
C LEU A 56 -2.90 7.63 -19.36
N THR A 57 -1.74 7.33 -19.98
CA THR A 57 -0.78 6.33 -19.48
C THR A 57 0.43 7.05 -18.90
N ILE A 58 0.82 6.71 -17.69
CA ILE A 58 1.97 7.31 -17.00
C ILE A 58 2.84 6.20 -16.44
N ALA A 59 4.16 6.31 -16.68
CA ALA A 59 5.13 5.34 -16.24
C ALA A 59 6.10 5.92 -15.19
N THR A 60 6.57 5.07 -14.28
CA THR A 60 7.64 5.37 -13.34
C THR A 60 8.52 4.16 -13.11
N MET A 61 9.72 4.36 -12.58
CA MET A 61 10.64 3.32 -12.16
C MET A 61 10.65 3.30 -10.63
N ASP A 62 10.26 2.19 -10.01
CA ASP A 62 10.08 2.14 -8.56
C ASP A 62 10.51 0.85 -7.88
N HIS A 63 10.45 -0.31 -8.55
CA HIS A 63 10.74 -1.61 -7.96
C HIS A 63 12.23 -1.99 -8.01
N ASN A 64 12.85 -1.83 -9.18
CA ASN A 64 14.24 -2.26 -9.46
C ASN A 64 15.26 -1.14 -9.28
N VAL A 65 14.82 0.03 -8.86
CA VAL A 65 15.71 1.18 -8.66
C VAL A 65 16.54 1.00 -7.39
N PRO A 66 17.87 1.29 -7.43
CA PRO A 66 18.68 1.30 -6.22
C PRO A 66 18.22 2.44 -5.29
N THR A 67 18.22 2.18 -4.00
CA THR A 67 17.96 3.16 -2.94
C THR A 67 19.25 3.70 -2.31
N SER A 68 20.40 3.19 -2.75
CA SER A 68 21.73 3.69 -2.45
C SER A 68 22.14 4.78 -3.46
N ASP A 69 23.45 5.04 -3.59
CA ASP A 69 23.99 6.03 -4.52
C ASP A 69 23.64 5.70 -5.99
N ARG A 70 22.77 6.52 -6.57
CA ARG A 70 22.28 6.39 -7.96
C ARG A 70 23.27 6.86 -9.03
N SER A 71 24.39 7.45 -8.64
CA SER A 71 25.49 7.76 -9.58
C SER A 71 26.26 6.50 -10.01
N LEU A 72 26.10 5.40 -9.25
CA LEU A 72 26.72 4.12 -9.56
C LEU A 72 25.86 3.28 -10.51
N PRO A 73 26.51 2.43 -11.34
CA PRO A 73 25.78 1.50 -12.20
C PRO A 73 24.90 0.52 -11.40
N ILE A 74 23.76 0.16 -11.97
CA ILE A 74 22.89 -0.90 -11.40
C ILE A 74 23.61 -2.24 -11.64
N LEU A 75 24.02 -2.90 -10.55
CA LEU A 75 24.82 -4.13 -10.61
C LEU A 75 23.98 -5.35 -11.00
N ASP A 76 22.73 -5.41 -10.59
CA ASP A 76 21.82 -6.47 -10.99
C ASP A 76 21.42 -6.29 -12.46
N GLN A 77 21.81 -7.26 -13.29
CA GLN A 77 21.60 -7.19 -14.75
C GLN A 77 20.11 -7.23 -15.12
N THR A 78 19.29 -7.97 -14.38
CA THR A 78 17.85 -8.08 -14.65
C THR A 78 17.18 -6.73 -14.37
N SER A 79 17.48 -6.11 -13.25
CA SER A 79 17.00 -4.78 -12.88
C SER A 79 17.42 -3.73 -13.91
N ALA A 80 18.70 -3.73 -14.33
CA ALA A 80 19.21 -2.79 -15.33
C ALA A 80 18.50 -2.95 -16.69
N ILE A 81 18.25 -4.20 -17.13
CA ILE A 81 17.54 -4.51 -18.38
C ILE A 81 16.10 -4.04 -18.29
N GLN A 82 15.37 -4.32 -17.20
CA GLN A 82 13.97 -3.92 -17.03
C GLN A 82 13.79 -2.41 -17.02
N ILE A 83 14.66 -1.69 -16.32
CA ILE A 83 14.67 -0.22 -16.30
C ILE A 83 14.91 0.33 -17.71
N LYS A 84 15.92 -0.20 -18.42
CA LYS A 84 16.22 0.25 -19.79
C LYS A 84 15.10 -0.11 -20.79
N THR A 85 14.46 -1.24 -20.61
CA THR A 85 13.32 -1.66 -21.42
C THR A 85 12.14 -0.71 -21.23
N LEU A 86 11.83 -0.30 -20.01
CA LEU A 86 10.77 0.67 -19.76
C LEU A 86 11.07 2.02 -20.42
N GLU A 87 12.31 2.53 -20.34
CA GLU A 87 12.71 3.75 -21.05
C GLU A 87 12.43 3.68 -22.55
N ASN A 88 12.91 2.58 -23.18
CA ASN A 88 12.74 2.39 -24.61
C ASN A 88 11.25 2.28 -24.98
N ASN A 89 10.47 1.51 -24.22
CA ASN A 89 9.03 1.35 -24.43
C ASN A 89 8.30 2.70 -24.33
N CYS A 90 8.57 3.48 -23.29
CA CYS A 90 7.94 4.79 -23.12
C CYS A 90 8.28 5.74 -24.27
N LYS A 91 9.53 5.73 -24.72
CA LYS A 91 9.98 6.54 -25.86
C LYS A 91 9.28 6.10 -27.16
N ASP A 92 9.24 4.81 -27.45
CA ASP A 92 8.67 4.25 -28.68
C ASP A 92 7.16 4.50 -28.79
N PHE A 93 6.44 4.41 -27.65
CA PHE A 93 4.99 4.54 -27.59
C PHE A 93 4.49 5.93 -27.15
N GLY A 94 5.41 6.89 -26.90
CA GLY A 94 5.05 8.26 -26.54
C GLY A 94 4.43 8.41 -25.15
N ILE A 95 4.80 7.53 -24.20
CA ILE A 95 4.29 7.52 -22.83
C ILE A 95 5.16 8.41 -21.94
N LYS A 96 4.52 9.21 -21.08
CA LYS A 96 5.21 10.02 -20.07
C LYS A 96 5.88 9.11 -19.05
N LEU A 97 7.21 9.24 -18.90
CA LEU A 97 8.01 8.50 -17.94
C LEU A 97 8.60 9.44 -16.89
N PHE A 98 8.45 9.08 -15.63
CA PHE A 98 9.27 9.59 -14.52
C PHE A 98 10.40 8.60 -14.27
N ASP A 99 11.52 8.84 -14.93
CA ASP A 99 12.73 8.01 -14.83
C ASP A 99 13.46 8.18 -13.49
N ILE A 100 14.52 7.41 -13.29
CA ILE A 100 15.31 7.38 -12.05
C ILE A 100 15.87 8.77 -11.63
N ASN A 101 16.05 9.70 -12.56
CA ASN A 101 16.59 11.05 -12.33
C ASN A 101 15.48 12.10 -12.25
N SER A 102 14.23 11.73 -12.48
CA SER A 102 13.10 12.66 -12.45
C SER A 102 12.83 13.13 -11.00
N PRO A 103 12.61 14.42 -10.76
CA PRO A 103 12.19 14.93 -9.46
C PRO A 103 10.80 14.40 -9.03
N ASN A 104 10.02 13.87 -9.95
CA ASN A 104 8.72 13.25 -9.73
C ASN A 104 8.80 11.70 -9.68
N GLN A 105 10.03 11.11 -9.70
CA GLN A 105 10.20 9.68 -9.55
C GLN A 105 9.78 9.21 -8.16
N GLY A 106 9.19 8.03 -8.09
CA GLY A 106 8.81 7.37 -6.85
C GLY A 106 7.89 6.21 -7.08
N ILE A 107 7.47 5.60 -5.99
CA ILE A 107 6.52 4.49 -6.00
C ILE A 107 5.24 4.94 -6.70
N VAL A 108 4.79 4.17 -7.68
CA VAL A 108 3.66 4.50 -8.54
C VAL A 108 2.39 4.88 -7.75
N HIS A 109 2.14 4.20 -6.63
CA HIS A 109 0.98 4.46 -5.75
C HIS A 109 1.20 5.62 -4.76
N VAL A 110 2.40 6.20 -4.73
CA VAL A 110 2.69 7.45 -4.01
C VAL A 110 2.60 8.64 -4.96
N ILE A 111 3.26 8.56 -6.12
CA ILE A 111 3.30 9.68 -7.07
C ILE A 111 1.94 9.95 -7.74
N GLY A 112 1.12 8.90 -7.99
CA GLY A 112 -0.20 9.07 -8.58
C GLY A 112 -1.08 10.06 -7.79
N PRO A 113 -1.28 9.86 -6.49
CA PRO A 113 -1.92 10.84 -5.61
C PRO A 113 -1.18 12.17 -5.51
N GLN A 114 0.13 12.15 -5.27
CA GLN A 114 0.92 13.37 -5.08
C GLN A 114 0.86 14.34 -6.25
N LEU A 115 0.82 13.82 -7.46
CA LEU A 115 0.78 14.63 -8.67
C LEU A 115 -0.66 14.99 -9.08
N GLY A 116 -1.70 14.43 -8.44
CA GLY A 116 -3.09 14.66 -8.81
C GLY A 116 -3.52 13.85 -10.05
N ILE A 117 -2.82 12.76 -10.37
CA ILE A 117 -3.18 11.81 -11.43
C ILE A 117 -4.42 11.01 -11.00
N THR A 118 -4.48 10.68 -9.71
CA THR A 118 -5.63 10.01 -9.06
C THR A 118 -6.74 11.01 -8.83
N LEU A 119 -7.90 10.76 -9.43
CA LEU A 119 -9.07 11.64 -9.28
C LEU A 119 -10.28 10.85 -8.77
N PRO A 120 -11.16 11.50 -7.98
CA PRO A 120 -12.41 10.89 -7.53
C PRO A 120 -13.28 10.40 -8.68
N GLY A 121 -13.93 9.25 -8.50
CA GLY A 121 -14.84 8.65 -9.48
C GLY A 121 -14.17 8.02 -10.69
N SER A 122 -12.84 8.05 -10.81
CA SER A 122 -12.11 7.48 -11.95
C SER A 122 -11.83 5.98 -11.77
N THR A 123 -11.60 5.30 -12.89
CA THR A 123 -11.07 3.95 -12.96
C THR A 123 -9.56 4.00 -13.20
N ILE A 124 -8.77 3.30 -12.38
CA ILE A 124 -7.31 3.29 -12.43
C ILE A 124 -6.80 1.86 -12.45
N VAL A 125 -5.88 1.55 -13.35
CA VAL A 125 -5.22 0.23 -13.36
C VAL A 125 -3.70 0.35 -13.36
N CYS A 126 -3.06 -0.68 -12.81
CA CYS A 126 -1.60 -0.87 -12.85
C CYS A 126 -1.29 -2.35 -12.74
N GLY A 127 -0.15 -2.78 -13.25
CA GLY A 127 0.36 -4.14 -13.08
C GLY A 127 0.84 -4.48 -11.67
N ASP A 128 0.30 -3.84 -10.64
CA ASP A 128 0.60 -4.03 -9.23
C ASP A 128 -0.71 -4.11 -8.42
N SER A 129 -0.81 -5.09 -7.53
CA SER A 129 -2.00 -5.32 -6.71
C SER A 129 -2.33 -4.13 -5.78
N HIS A 130 -1.30 -3.38 -5.31
CA HIS A 130 -1.50 -2.22 -4.43
C HIS A 130 -2.03 -0.97 -5.14
N THR A 131 -2.42 -1.07 -6.40
CA THR A 131 -3.23 -0.06 -7.13
C THR A 131 -4.48 0.33 -6.32
N SER A 132 -4.98 -0.58 -5.51
CA SER A 132 -6.06 -0.32 -4.53
C SER A 132 -5.84 0.93 -3.66
N THR A 133 -4.59 1.37 -3.45
CA THR A 133 -4.23 2.61 -2.74
C THR A 133 -5.02 3.83 -3.22
N HIS A 134 -5.25 3.92 -4.54
CA HIS A 134 -5.94 5.05 -5.16
C HIS A 134 -7.43 5.12 -4.79
N GLY A 135 -7.99 4.03 -4.27
CA GLY A 135 -9.36 3.98 -3.74
C GLY A 135 -9.59 4.88 -2.54
N ALA A 136 -8.53 5.33 -1.85
CA ALA A 136 -8.59 6.36 -0.80
C ALA A 136 -9.17 7.69 -1.28
N PHE A 137 -9.17 7.93 -2.59
CA PHE A 137 -9.69 9.12 -3.26
C PHE A 137 -11.09 8.90 -3.87
N GLY A 138 -11.70 7.74 -3.65
CA GLY A 138 -12.95 7.37 -4.31
C GLY A 138 -12.77 6.99 -5.78
N ALA A 139 -11.62 6.45 -6.15
CA ALA A 139 -11.34 5.88 -7.46
C ALA A 139 -11.48 4.35 -7.43
N LEU A 140 -12.09 3.75 -8.44
CA LEU A 140 -12.08 2.30 -8.61
C LEU A 140 -10.73 1.87 -9.19
N ALA A 141 -9.84 1.41 -8.31
CA ALA A 141 -8.45 1.18 -8.64
C ALA A 141 -8.08 -0.30 -8.49
N LEU A 142 -7.63 -0.91 -9.59
CA LEU A 142 -7.47 -2.35 -9.70
C LEU A 142 -6.05 -2.74 -10.14
N GLY A 143 -5.46 -3.70 -9.42
CA GLY A 143 -4.29 -4.41 -9.88
C GLY A 143 -4.65 -5.40 -10.98
N ILE A 144 -3.88 -5.42 -12.07
CA ILE A 144 -4.13 -6.24 -13.26
C ILE A 144 -2.90 -7.06 -13.65
N GLY A 145 -3.12 -8.17 -14.34
CA GLY A 145 -2.05 -9.02 -14.86
C GLY A 145 -1.40 -8.46 -16.14
N THR A 146 -0.22 -8.98 -16.50
CA THR A 146 0.55 -8.51 -17.67
C THR A 146 -0.25 -8.55 -18.99
N SER A 147 -1.05 -9.59 -19.22
CA SER A 147 -1.91 -9.67 -20.41
C SER A 147 -3.02 -8.61 -20.42
N GLU A 148 -3.52 -8.26 -19.24
CA GLU A 148 -4.50 -7.18 -19.07
C GLU A 148 -3.83 -5.81 -19.29
N VAL A 149 -2.55 -5.65 -18.86
CA VAL A 149 -1.75 -4.44 -19.17
C VAL A 149 -1.67 -4.22 -20.68
N GLU A 150 -1.33 -5.28 -21.48
CA GLU A 150 -1.33 -5.20 -22.93
C GLU A 150 -2.70 -4.79 -23.48
N HIS A 151 -3.78 -5.42 -22.97
CA HIS A 151 -5.14 -5.13 -23.41
C HIS A 151 -5.52 -3.67 -23.16
N VAL A 152 -5.24 -3.15 -21.96
CA VAL A 152 -5.55 -1.74 -21.63
C VAL A 152 -4.69 -0.77 -22.44
N LEU A 153 -3.41 -1.05 -22.65
CA LEU A 153 -2.57 -0.23 -23.53
C LEU A 153 -3.14 -0.15 -24.95
N ALA A 154 -3.64 -1.26 -25.49
CA ALA A 154 -4.19 -1.33 -26.84
C ALA A 154 -5.58 -0.73 -26.99
N SER A 155 -6.44 -0.84 -25.97
CA SER A 155 -7.88 -0.55 -26.08
C SER A 155 -8.40 0.55 -25.16
N GLN A 156 -7.71 0.85 -24.05
CA GLN A 156 -8.14 1.70 -22.94
C GLN A 156 -9.38 1.13 -22.22
N THR A 157 -9.60 -0.18 -22.30
CA THR A 157 -10.72 -0.88 -21.68
C THR A 157 -10.25 -2.18 -21.04
N LEU A 158 -11.07 -2.74 -20.16
CA LEU A 158 -10.78 -4.02 -19.50
C LEU A 158 -12.08 -4.84 -19.32
N TRP A 159 -12.02 -6.14 -19.61
CA TRP A 159 -13.09 -7.07 -19.30
C TRP A 159 -13.03 -7.50 -17.84
N LEU A 160 -14.10 -7.27 -17.08
CA LEU A 160 -14.17 -7.59 -15.66
C LEU A 160 -15.53 -8.22 -15.30
N GLU A 161 -15.50 -9.25 -14.47
CA GLU A 161 -16.68 -9.66 -13.72
C GLU A 161 -16.99 -8.62 -12.65
N LYS A 162 -18.25 -8.20 -12.52
CA LYS A 162 -18.68 -7.21 -11.53
C LYS A 162 -18.43 -7.78 -10.12
N PRO A 163 -17.52 -7.20 -9.32
CA PRO A 163 -17.30 -7.61 -7.95
C PRO A 163 -18.55 -7.41 -7.09
N LYS A 164 -18.66 -8.18 -6.02
CA LYS A 164 -19.65 -7.95 -4.96
C LYS A 164 -19.21 -6.77 -4.11
N THR A 165 -20.15 -6.21 -3.36
CA THR A 165 -19.92 -5.08 -2.44
C THR A 165 -19.71 -5.58 -1.02
N PHE A 166 -18.72 -5.01 -0.31
CA PHE A 166 -18.45 -5.31 1.08
C PHE A 166 -18.28 -4.02 1.89
N GLU A 167 -19.17 -3.74 2.83
CA GLU A 167 -19.01 -2.63 3.77
C GLU A 167 -18.11 -3.05 4.93
N VAL A 168 -17.01 -2.32 5.15
CA VAL A 168 -16.27 -2.39 6.41
C VAL A 168 -16.47 -1.05 7.13
N ARG A 169 -17.26 -1.08 8.21
CA ARG A 169 -17.57 0.09 9.01
C ARG A 169 -16.66 0.15 10.22
N VAL A 170 -15.88 1.23 10.34
CA VAL A 170 -14.97 1.46 11.46
C VAL A 170 -15.59 2.53 12.35
N GLU A 171 -15.99 2.12 13.54
CA GLU A 171 -16.68 2.97 14.52
C GLU A 171 -15.76 3.33 15.68
N GLY A 172 -16.10 4.40 16.39
CA GLY A 172 -15.31 4.89 17.51
C GLY A 172 -14.12 5.76 17.10
N LYS A 173 -13.34 6.18 18.10
CA LYS A 173 -12.18 7.05 17.96
C LYS A 173 -10.96 6.45 18.64
N ARG A 174 -9.83 6.53 17.99
CA ARG A 174 -8.55 6.14 18.59
C ARG A 174 -8.24 6.99 19.82
N LYS A 175 -8.01 6.37 20.98
CA LYS A 175 -7.63 7.08 22.21
C LYS A 175 -6.29 7.80 22.10
N ASN A 176 -5.35 7.19 21.37
CA ASN A 176 -4.03 7.75 21.09
C ASN A 176 -3.71 7.59 19.59
N PRO A 177 -4.05 8.58 18.74
CA PRO A 177 -3.84 8.50 17.29
C PRO A 177 -2.37 8.53 16.87
N HIS A 178 -1.45 8.93 17.73
CA HIS A 178 0.00 8.87 17.47
C HIS A 178 0.57 7.48 17.74
N ALA A 179 0.01 6.72 18.65
CA ALA A 179 0.44 5.35 18.96
C ALA A 179 -0.32 4.29 18.13
N VAL A 180 -1.60 4.53 17.84
CA VAL A 180 -2.46 3.63 17.05
C VAL A 180 -2.75 4.29 15.72
N THR A 181 -2.20 3.77 14.65
CA THR A 181 -2.24 4.33 13.30
C THR A 181 -3.25 3.62 12.39
N ALA A 182 -3.38 4.08 11.16
CA ALA A 182 -4.17 3.38 10.14
C ALA A 182 -3.64 1.97 9.84
N LYS A 183 -2.33 1.74 10.00
CA LYS A 183 -1.73 0.40 9.85
C LYS A 183 -2.29 -0.59 10.88
N ASP A 184 -2.46 -0.14 12.11
CA ASP A 184 -3.02 -0.96 13.18
C ASP A 184 -4.51 -1.27 12.92
N ILE A 185 -5.27 -0.29 12.42
CA ILE A 185 -6.67 -0.48 12.03
C ILE A 185 -6.79 -1.53 10.93
N ILE A 186 -6.01 -1.41 9.84
CA ILE A 186 -6.15 -2.36 8.72
C ILE A 186 -5.64 -3.75 9.07
N LEU A 187 -4.58 -3.87 9.88
CA LEU A 187 -4.12 -5.16 10.38
C LEU A 187 -5.19 -5.81 11.26
N SER A 188 -5.87 -5.04 12.12
CA SER A 188 -6.99 -5.52 12.92
C SER A 188 -8.19 -5.95 12.06
N ILE A 189 -8.52 -5.20 11.00
CA ILE A 189 -9.55 -5.62 10.04
C ILE A 189 -9.19 -6.97 9.43
N ILE A 190 -7.97 -7.12 8.90
CA ILE A 190 -7.50 -8.36 8.24
C ILE A 190 -7.45 -9.52 9.24
N LYS A 191 -7.01 -9.28 10.49
CA LYS A 191 -7.05 -10.27 11.58
C LYS A 191 -8.46 -10.84 11.76
N ASN A 192 -9.49 -9.99 11.70
CA ASN A 192 -10.87 -10.38 11.95
C ASN A 192 -11.58 -11.01 10.74
N ILE A 193 -11.40 -10.44 9.54
CA ILE A 193 -12.06 -10.98 8.34
C ILE A 193 -11.29 -12.14 7.68
N GLY A 194 -9.99 -12.28 8.00
CA GLY A 194 -9.07 -13.22 7.38
C GLY A 194 -8.53 -12.74 6.03
N THR A 195 -7.43 -13.35 5.57
CA THR A 195 -6.76 -13.00 4.30
C THR A 195 -7.58 -13.32 3.04
N ALA A 196 -8.67 -14.08 3.17
CA ALA A 196 -9.61 -14.39 2.09
C ALA A 196 -11.00 -13.76 2.31
N GLY A 197 -11.19 -12.99 3.39
CA GLY A 197 -12.49 -12.46 3.78
C GLY A 197 -13.15 -11.54 2.78
N GLY A 198 -12.34 -10.81 2.00
CA GLY A 198 -12.78 -9.91 0.92
C GLY A 198 -12.76 -10.52 -0.48
N THR A 199 -12.54 -11.83 -0.64
CA THR A 199 -12.42 -12.45 -1.96
C THR A 199 -13.63 -12.18 -2.85
N GLY A 200 -13.38 -11.69 -4.07
CA GLY A 200 -14.41 -11.36 -5.04
C GLY A 200 -15.21 -10.08 -4.75
N THR A 201 -14.76 -9.26 -3.78
CA THR A 201 -15.44 -8.02 -3.41
C THR A 201 -14.61 -6.77 -3.66
N VAL A 202 -15.28 -5.63 -3.74
CA VAL A 202 -14.71 -4.30 -3.48
C VAL A 202 -15.15 -3.90 -2.07
N ILE A 203 -14.17 -3.57 -1.20
CA ILE A 203 -14.44 -3.12 0.15
C ILE A 203 -14.65 -1.61 0.15
N GLU A 204 -15.79 -1.14 0.64
CA GLU A 204 -16.02 0.26 0.96
C GLU A 204 -15.82 0.49 2.47
N TYR A 205 -14.81 1.27 2.83
CA TYR A 205 -14.52 1.64 4.21
C TYR A 205 -15.30 2.87 4.61
N ARG A 206 -16.04 2.78 5.70
CA ARG A 206 -16.98 3.81 6.18
C ARG A 206 -16.89 3.96 7.69
N GLY A 207 -17.59 4.94 8.23
CA GLY A 207 -17.68 5.20 9.66
C GLY A 207 -16.76 6.34 10.13
N GLU A 208 -16.96 6.77 11.38
CA GLU A 208 -16.23 7.92 11.93
C GLU A 208 -14.73 7.64 12.06
N GLY A 209 -14.34 6.39 12.35
CA GLY A 209 -12.94 5.98 12.41
C GLY A 209 -12.20 6.10 11.08
N ILE A 210 -12.92 6.09 9.94
CA ILE A 210 -12.33 6.32 8.61
C ILE A 210 -12.34 7.80 8.24
N THR A 211 -13.43 8.51 8.51
CA THR A 211 -13.53 9.95 8.18
C THR A 211 -12.56 10.81 9.00
N ASP A 212 -12.17 10.35 10.18
CA ASP A 212 -11.15 11.01 11.02
C ASP A 212 -9.74 10.91 10.43
N LEU A 213 -9.43 9.89 9.65
CA LEU A 213 -8.11 9.65 9.05
C LEU A 213 -7.70 10.77 8.08
N SER A 214 -6.40 11.06 8.04
CA SER A 214 -5.77 11.87 6.99
C SER A 214 -5.78 11.12 5.65
N MET A 215 -5.44 11.81 4.55
CA MET A 215 -5.34 11.14 3.25
C MET A 215 -4.23 10.09 3.20
N ASP A 216 -3.07 10.36 3.84
CA ASP A 216 -1.97 9.39 3.92
C ASP A 216 -2.40 8.13 4.69
N GLN A 217 -3.15 8.28 5.77
CA GLN A 217 -3.73 7.18 6.54
C GLN A 217 -4.81 6.40 5.76
N ARG A 218 -5.69 7.08 5.01
CA ARG A 218 -6.68 6.43 4.14
C ARG A 218 -6.02 5.61 3.02
N MET A 219 -4.90 6.11 2.46
CA MET A 219 -4.11 5.37 1.48
C MET A 219 -3.55 4.08 2.08
N THR A 220 -3.12 4.08 3.34
CA THR A 220 -2.69 2.85 4.04
C THR A 220 -3.82 1.83 4.16
N ILE A 221 -5.05 2.26 4.51
CA ILE A 221 -6.23 1.38 4.59
C ILE A 221 -6.52 0.75 3.22
N CYS A 222 -6.66 1.56 2.17
CA CYS A 222 -6.98 1.06 0.84
C CYS A 222 -5.84 0.22 0.24
N ASN A 223 -4.57 0.55 0.52
CA ASN A 223 -3.41 -0.21 0.08
C ASN A 223 -3.51 -1.67 0.53
N MET A 224 -3.80 -1.91 1.80
CA MET A 224 -3.83 -3.26 2.36
C MET A 224 -5.17 -3.99 2.23
N SER A 225 -6.13 -3.48 1.48
CA SER A 225 -7.38 -4.21 1.19
C SER A 225 -7.12 -5.53 0.46
N ILE A 226 -6.07 -5.57 -0.33
CA ILE A 226 -5.66 -6.75 -1.11
C ILE A 226 -5.21 -7.89 -0.20
N GLU A 227 -4.59 -7.57 0.93
CA GLU A 227 -4.17 -8.55 1.94
C GLU A 227 -5.36 -9.16 2.68
N GLY A 228 -6.52 -8.50 2.69
CA GLY A 228 -7.82 -9.05 3.09
C GLY A 228 -8.52 -9.84 1.98
N GLY A 229 -7.89 -10.01 0.81
CA GLY A 229 -8.42 -10.77 -0.33
C GLY A 229 -9.32 -9.96 -1.27
N ALA A 230 -9.55 -8.68 -1.03
CA ALA A 230 -10.41 -7.85 -1.87
C ALA A 230 -9.80 -7.53 -3.24
N ARG A 231 -10.65 -7.19 -4.21
CA ARG A 231 -10.23 -6.68 -5.53
C ARG A 231 -9.76 -5.22 -5.45
N ALA A 232 -10.37 -4.44 -4.57
CA ALA A 232 -10.02 -3.05 -4.28
C ALA A 232 -10.58 -2.62 -2.93
N GLY A 233 -9.97 -1.59 -2.32
CA GLY A 233 -10.55 -0.81 -1.24
C GLY A 233 -11.03 0.54 -1.77
N LEU A 234 -12.06 1.10 -1.16
CA LEU A 234 -12.70 2.34 -1.60
C LEU A 234 -13.13 3.17 -0.39
N ILE A 235 -12.87 4.47 -0.42
CA ILE A 235 -13.34 5.45 0.55
C ILE A 235 -14.01 6.58 -0.21
N ALA A 236 -15.22 6.94 0.18
CA ALA A 236 -15.92 8.06 -0.44
C ALA A 236 -15.11 9.36 -0.30
N PRO A 237 -14.93 10.14 -1.39
CA PRO A 237 -14.19 11.39 -1.33
C PRO A 237 -14.94 12.42 -0.49
N ASP A 238 -14.20 13.15 0.32
CA ASP A 238 -14.73 14.21 1.19
C ASP A 238 -13.87 15.48 1.09
N GLN A 239 -14.10 16.43 1.97
CA GLN A 239 -13.38 17.69 1.99
C GLN A 239 -11.86 17.50 2.10
N LYS A 240 -11.38 16.52 2.89
CA LYS A 240 -9.94 16.22 3.01
C LYS A 240 -9.36 15.74 1.66
N THR A 241 -10.12 14.92 0.93
CA THR A 241 -9.75 14.46 -0.42
C THR A 241 -9.62 15.64 -1.39
N PHE A 242 -10.59 16.53 -1.38
CA PHE A 242 -10.59 17.68 -2.28
C PHE A 242 -9.48 18.68 -1.94
N GLU A 243 -9.20 18.92 -0.68
CA GLU A 243 -8.08 19.79 -0.26
C GLU A 243 -6.73 19.19 -0.63
N TYR A 244 -6.55 17.88 -0.47
CA TYR A 244 -5.31 17.18 -0.84
C TYR A 244 -5.01 17.32 -2.34
N LEU A 245 -6.01 17.23 -3.20
CA LEU A 245 -5.85 17.27 -4.65
C LEU A 245 -5.75 18.69 -5.23
N ARG A 246 -6.22 19.70 -4.51
CA ARG A 246 -6.27 21.08 -5.02
C ARG A 246 -4.89 21.60 -5.40
N GLY A 247 -4.77 22.08 -6.65
CA GLY A 247 -3.53 22.69 -7.17
C GLY A 247 -2.41 21.72 -7.49
N ARG A 248 -2.67 20.39 -7.50
CA ARG A 248 -1.70 19.41 -7.98
C ARG A 248 -1.50 19.52 -9.49
N GLU A 249 -0.33 19.10 -9.98
CA GLU A 249 0.11 19.29 -11.37
C GLU A 249 -0.88 18.72 -12.40
N TYR A 250 -1.48 17.56 -12.13
CA TYR A 250 -2.39 16.87 -13.05
C TYR A 250 -3.87 17.05 -12.71
N THR A 251 -4.21 17.90 -11.74
CA THR A 251 -5.62 18.23 -11.49
C THR A 251 -6.20 19.05 -12.65
N PRO A 252 -7.43 18.75 -13.09
CA PRO A 252 -8.06 19.46 -14.20
C PRO A 252 -8.24 20.95 -13.92
N LYS A 253 -8.18 21.79 -14.96
CA LYS A 253 -8.37 23.24 -14.84
C LYS A 253 -9.75 23.64 -14.28
N ASN A 254 -10.77 22.80 -14.51
CA ASN A 254 -12.14 23.00 -14.00
C ASN A 254 -12.37 22.29 -12.66
N TYR A 255 -11.31 22.11 -11.84
CA TYR A 255 -11.32 21.32 -10.62
C TYR A 255 -12.46 21.68 -9.66
N GLU A 256 -12.70 22.97 -9.39
CA GLU A 256 -13.73 23.39 -8.43
C GLU A 256 -15.15 22.97 -8.89
N SER A 257 -15.42 23.06 -10.17
CA SER A 257 -16.71 22.58 -10.75
C SER A 257 -16.85 21.05 -10.62
N LEU A 258 -15.74 20.31 -10.76
CA LEU A 258 -15.76 18.86 -10.55
C LEU A 258 -15.98 18.51 -9.09
N VAL A 259 -15.39 19.25 -8.15
CA VAL A 259 -15.59 19.04 -6.71
C VAL A 259 -17.07 19.14 -6.33
N ASP A 260 -17.78 20.13 -6.87
CA ASP A 260 -19.22 20.27 -6.60
C ASP A 260 -20.00 19.05 -7.11
N SER A 261 -19.70 18.56 -8.30
CA SER A 261 -20.30 17.35 -8.86
C SER A 261 -19.94 16.10 -8.04
N TRP A 262 -18.68 15.95 -7.64
CA TRP A 262 -18.23 14.79 -6.85
C TRP A 262 -18.89 14.70 -5.48
N LYS A 263 -19.10 15.83 -4.79
CA LYS A 263 -19.81 15.90 -3.50
C LYS A 263 -21.23 15.34 -3.59
N ASP A 264 -21.89 15.57 -4.70
CA ASP A 264 -23.28 15.12 -4.89
C ASP A 264 -23.38 13.66 -5.30
N ILE A 265 -22.48 13.19 -6.18
CA ILE A 265 -22.59 11.89 -6.85
C ILE A 265 -21.78 10.82 -6.12
N LEU A 266 -20.56 11.10 -5.70
CA LEU A 266 -19.59 10.08 -5.23
C LEU A 266 -19.75 9.77 -3.74
N LYS A 267 -20.92 9.27 -3.39
CA LYS A 267 -21.24 8.74 -2.05
C LYS A 267 -22.25 7.59 -2.19
N THR A 268 -22.18 6.66 -1.27
CA THR A 268 -23.17 5.59 -1.15
C THR A 268 -24.51 6.18 -0.69
N ASP A 269 -25.60 5.81 -1.34
CA ASP A 269 -26.94 6.26 -1.00
C ASP A 269 -27.37 5.70 0.36
N SER A 270 -28.25 6.39 1.06
CA SER A 270 -28.65 6.02 2.42
C SER A 270 -29.43 4.71 2.50
N ASP A 271 -30.08 4.31 1.39
CA ASP A 271 -30.86 3.09 1.23
C ASP A 271 -30.13 2.01 0.39
N ALA A 272 -28.84 2.21 0.10
CA ALA A 272 -28.03 1.22 -0.57
C ALA A 272 -27.78 0.01 0.34
N THR A 273 -27.67 -1.16 -0.28
CA THR A 273 -27.39 -2.42 0.42
C THR A 273 -26.07 -2.99 -0.03
N PHE A 274 -25.33 -3.63 0.88
CA PHE A 274 -24.09 -4.33 0.60
C PHE A 274 -24.29 -5.84 0.66
N ASP A 275 -23.57 -6.60 -0.19
CA ASP A 275 -23.60 -8.07 -0.16
C ASP A 275 -23.01 -8.63 1.14
N LYS A 276 -22.04 -7.90 1.74
CA LYS A 276 -21.38 -8.27 2.99
C LYS A 276 -21.12 -7.04 3.85
N GLN A 277 -21.15 -7.22 5.16
CA GLN A 277 -20.84 -6.17 6.13
C GLN A 277 -19.96 -6.69 7.26
N PHE A 278 -19.05 -5.84 7.76
CA PHE A 278 -18.26 -6.05 8.97
C PHE A 278 -18.13 -4.72 9.72
N ILE A 279 -18.21 -4.76 11.03
CA ILE A 279 -18.08 -3.59 11.91
C ILE A 279 -16.88 -3.81 12.82
N LEU A 280 -15.97 -2.82 12.89
CA LEU A 280 -14.85 -2.77 13.82
C LEU A 280 -15.01 -1.55 14.72
N ASP A 281 -15.05 -1.78 16.03
CA ASP A 281 -14.90 -0.71 17.03
C ASP A 281 -13.42 -0.50 17.34
N ILE A 282 -12.94 0.76 17.20
CA ILE A 282 -11.54 1.12 17.41
C ILE A 282 -11.28 1.87 18.72
N ASN A 283 -12.25 1.96 19.61
CA ASN A 283 -12.08 2.69 20.89
C ASN A 283 -10.97 2.11 21.75
N ASP A 284 -10.80 0.78 21.73
CA ASP A 284 -9.81 0.06 22.54
C ASP A 284 -8.77 -0.70 21.71
N ILE A 285 -8.61 -0.36 20.41
CA ILE A 285 -7.61 -1.00 19.56
C ILE A 285 -6.19 -0.70 20.03
N SER A 286 -5.36 -1.73 20.07
CA SER A 286 -3.93 -1.66 20.41
C SER A 286 -3.05 -1.58 19.15
N PRO A 287 -1.78 -1.13 19.25
CA PRO A 287 -0.79 -1.33 18.20
C PRO A 287 -0.68 -2.81 17.83
N GLN A 288 -0.62 -3.10 16.52
CA GLN A 288 -0.66 -4.45 15.98
C GLN A 288 0.72 -4.91 15.51
N VAL A 289 1.04 -6.17 15.73
CA VAL A 289 2.27 -6.82 15.24
C VAL A 289 1.92 -8.15 14.59
N SER A 290 2.34 -8.39 13.34
CA SER A 290 2.20 -9.72 12.74
C SER A 290 3.24 -10.67 13.33
N TRP A 291 2.80 -11.86 13.79
CA TRP A 291 3.66 -12.88 14.38
C TRP A 291 3.97 -14.06 13.44
N GLY A 292 3.23 -14.16 12.34
CA GLY A 292 3.38 -15.26 11.38
C GLY A 292 3.73 -14.78 9.97
N THR A 293 3.38 -15.57 8.96
CA THR A 293 3.79 -15.41 7.57
C THR A 293 2.70 -14.81 6.66
N ASN A 294 1.68 -14.21 7.24
CA ASN A 294 0.68 -13.41 6.51
C ASN A 294 0.07 -12.34 7.42
N PRO A 295 -0.57 -11.29 6.87
CA PRO A 295 -1.13 -10.18 7.65
C PRO A 295 -2.29 -10.56 8.56
N GLY A 296 -2.95 -11.69 8.34
CA GLY A 296 -4.00 -12.22 9.23
C GLY A 296 -3.46 -12.83 10.52
N MET A 297 -2.17 -13.19 10.53
CA MET A 297 -1.46 -13.69 11.71
C MET A 297 -0.91 -12.53 12.53
N THR A 298 -1.80 -11.75 13.13
CA THR A 298 -1.51 -10.52 13.87
C THR A 298 -2.11 -10.58 15.27
N CYS A 299 -1.46 -9.99 16.25
CA CYS A 299 -1.98 -9.79 17.61
C CYS A 299 -1.58 -8.42 18.15
N ASP A 300 -2.16 -8.07 19.26
CA ASP A 300 -1.88 -6.82 19.97
C ASP A 300 -0.47 -6.87 20.57
N VAL A 301 0.23 -5.74 20.61
CA VAL A 301 1.63 -5.67 21.07
C VAL A 301 1.82 -6.13 22.51
N ASP A 302 0.83 -5.95 23.35
CA ASP A 302 0.81 -6.33 24.78
C ASP A 302 0.24 -7.73 25.03
N GLU A 303 0.00 -8.52 23.97
CA GLU A 303 -0.46 -9.90 24.06
C GLU A 303 0.66 -10.91 23.73
N PRO A 304 0.54 -12.16 24.22
CA PRO A 304 1.38 -13.25 23.78
C PRO A 304 0.93 -13.76 22.40
N ILE A 305 1.87 -14.34 21.65
CA ILE A 305 1.58 -15.08 20.42
C ILE A 305 0.56 -16.17 20.72
N PRO A 306 -0.58 -16.22 19.97
CA PRO A 306 -1.63 -17.21 20.21
C PRO A 306 -1.16 -18.62 19.89
N SER A 307 -1.71 -19.62 20.60
CA SER A 307 -1.49 -21.01 20.20
C SER A 307 -2.15 -21.32 18.86
N PRO A 308 -1.59 -22.28 18.07
CA PRO A 308 -2.21 -22.72 16.82
C PRO A 308 -3.67 -23.16 16.99
N ASP A 309 -4.02 -23.77 18.11
CA ASP A 309 -5.40 -24.15 18.43
C ASP A 309 -6.32 -22.94 18.63
N LYS A 310 -5.84 -21.93 19.39
CA LYS A 310 -6.60 -20.68 19.61
C LYS A 310 -6.75 -19.90 18.30
N PHE A 311 -5.69 -19.79 17.50
CA PHE A 311 -5.72 -19.09 16.23
C PHE A 311 -6.66 -19.72 15.21
N SER A 312 -6.62 -21.05 15.10
CA SER A 312 -7.38 -21.80 14.09
C SER A 312 -8.87 -21.87 14.34
N ASN A 313 -9.31 -21.63 15.57
CA ASN A 313 -10.71 -21.79 15.99
C ASN A 313 -11.34 -23.12 15.51
N GLY A 314 -10.55 -24.21 15.53
CA GLY A 314 -10.96 -25.55 15.13
C GLY A 314 -10.74 -25.92 13.66
N ASP A 315 -10.27 -24.99 12.81
CA ASP A 315 -9.90 -25.31 11.42
C ASP A 315 -8.50 -25.96 11.35
N ALA A 316 -8.46 -27.22 10.93
CA ALA A 316 -7.22 -28.01 10.85
C ALA A 316 -6.19 -27.46 9.84
N ASN A 317 -6.64 -26.75 8.78
CA ASN A 317 -5.73 -26.14 7.80
C ASN A 317 -5.10 -24.87 8.38
N GLN A 318 -5.89 -24.02 9.03
CA GLN A 318 -5.40 -22.85 9.74
C GLN A 318 -4.43 -23.24 10.86
N LYS A 319 -4.73 -24.31 11.62
CA LYS A 319 -3.82 -24.82 12.65
C LYS A 319 -2.46 -25.20 12.07
N ARG A 320 -2.44 -26.04 11.03
CA ARG A 320 -1.20 -26.43 10.34
C ARG A 320 -0.44 -25.22 9.75
N GLY A 321 -1.19 -24.24 9.21
CA GLY A 321 -0.61 -22.99 8.73
C GLY A 321 0.08 -22.19 9.84
N ALA A 322 -0.56 -22.10 11.01
CA ALA A 322 0.01 -21.43 12.18
C ALA A 322 1.27 -22.15 12.72
N GLU A 323 1.24 -23.49 12.79
CA GLU A 323 2.40 -24.31 13.19
C GLU A 323 3.61 -24.07 12.27
N LYS A 324 3.41 -24.10 10.94
CA LYS A 324 4.47 -23.80 9.95
C LYS A 324 4.97 -22.36 10.05
N ALA A 325 4.08 -21.41 10.25
CA ALA A 325 4.44 -20.01 10.40
C ALA A 325 5.31 -19.79 11.64
N LEU A 326 4.99 -20.40 12.78
CA LEU A 326 5.81 -20.33 13.99
C LEU A 326 7.19 -20.97 13.78
N GLU A 327 7.25 -22.11 13.10
CA GLU A 327 8.53 -22.76 12.74
C GLU A 327 9.39 -21.85 11.86
N TYR A 328 8.84 -21.29 10.76
CA TYR A 328 9.56 -20.37 9.87
C TYR A 328 10.02 -19.11 10.61
N MET A 329 9.14 -18.53 11.41
CA MET A 329 9.44 -17.32 12.18
C MET A 329 10.37 -17.62 13.38
N ALA A 330 10.68 -18.89 13.69
CA ALA A 330 11.39 -19.34 14.88
C ALA A 330 10.83 -18.66 16.14
N LEU A 331 9.54 -18.82 16.36
CA LEU A 331 8.80 -18.29 17.49
C LEU A 331 8.00 -19.40 18.15
N GLU A 332 7.77 -19.26 19.44
CA GLU A 332 6.95 -20.18 20.23
C GLU A 332 5.63 -19.52 20.64
N SER A 333 4.57 -20.30 20.64
CA SER A 333 3.29 -19.89 21.21
C SER A 333 3.47 -19.48 22.68
N GLY A 334 2.82 -18.40 23.08
CA GLY A 334 2.94 -17.86 24.43
C GLY A 334 4.09 -16.85 24.63
N THR A 335 4.99 -16.71 23.66
CA THR A 335 6.01 -15.66 23.68
C THR A 335 5.32 -14.30 23.64
N MET A 336 5.65 -13.38 24.57
CA MET A 336 5.17 -12.01 24.52
C MET A 336 5.75 -11.30 23.29
N ILE A 337 4.93 -10.49 22.60
CA ILE A 337 5.41 -9.72 21.45
C ILE A 337 6.55 -8.79 21.85
N GLU A 338 6.49 -8.17 23.03
CA GLU A 338 7.54 -7.27 23.54
C GLU A 338 8.88 -7.99 23.80
N ASP A 339 8.92 -9.31 23.92
CA ASP A 339 10.17 -10.10 24.10
C ASP A 339 10.86 -10.44 22.76
N ILE A 340 10.24 -10.19 21.62
CA ILE A 340 10.77 -10.51 20.29
C ILE A 340 11.86 -9.51 19.91
N LYS A 341 13.10 -9.97 19.80
CA LYS A 341 14.26 -9.18 19.35
C LYS A 341 14.23 -8.95 17.85
N ILE A 342 14.77 -7.81 17.43
CA ILE A 342 14.79 -7.33 16.04
C ILE A 342 16.24 -7.13 15.59
N ASP A 343 16.56 -7.55 14.36
CA ASP A 343 17.87 -7.36 13.72
C ASP A 343 17.83 -6.20 12.71
N ARG A 344 16.66 -6.00 12.06
CA ARG A 344 16.47 -5.00 11.00
C ARG A 344 15.20 -4.19 11.24
N VAL A 345 15.21 -2.94 10.78
CA VAL A 345 14.03 -2.10 10.71
C VAL A 345 13.94 -1.48 9.32
N PHE A 346 12.77 -1.59 8.71
CA PHE A 346 12.45 -0.99 7.44
C PHE A 346 11.23 -0.07 7.57
N ILE A 347 11.45 1.24 7.38
CA ILE A 347 10.38 2.24 7.23
C ILE A 347 10.33 2.65 5.76
N GLY A 348 9.29 2.22 5.05
CA GLY A 348 9.21 2.37 3.60
C GLY A 348 7.95 1.73 3.02
N SER A 349 7.97 1.40 1.71
CA SER A 349 6.88 0.76 0.98
C SER A 349 5.76 1.74 0.54
N CYS A 350 4.98 1.35 -0.47
CA CYS A 350 3.79 2.09 -0.87
C CYS A 350 2.74 2.21 0.24
N THR A 351 2.83 1.39 1.28
CA THR A 351 1.93 1.41 2.43
C THR A 351 2.24 2.58 3.37
N ASN A 352 3.52 2.73 3.78
CA ASN A 352 3.92 3.69 4.82
C ASN A 352 5.29 4.34 4.51
N ALA A 353 5.36 5.09 3.41
CA ALA A 353 6.54 5.86 3.04
C ALA A 353 6.18 7.30 2.63
N ARG A 354 5.03 7.81 3.10
CA ARG A 354 4.56 9.17 2.86
C ARG A 354 5.08 10.11 3.92
N LEU A 355 4.92 11.40 3.68
CA LEU A 355 5.51 12.42 4.56
C LEU A 355 4.99 12.33 6.01
N GLU A 356 3.69 12.10 6.19
CA GLU A 356 3.09 11.93 7.53
C GLU A 356 3.68 10.73 8.27
N ASP A 357 3.91 9.59 7.58
CA ASP A 357 4.53 8.40 8.17
C ASP A 357 5.93 8.70 8.71
N LEU A 358 6.73 9.47 7.95
CA LEU A 358 8.09 9.87 8.34
C LEU A 358 8.06 10.87 9.51
N ILE A 359 7.12 11.81 9.51
CA ILE A 359 6.92 12.76 10.62
C ILE A 359 6.61 12.00 11.91
N GLU A 360 5.64 11.08 11.90
CA GLU A 360 5.26 10.34 13.12
C GLU A 360 6.42 9.44 13.60
N ALA A 361 7.11 8.74 12.71
CA ALA A 361 8.28 7.94 13.08
C ALA A 361 9.41 8.80 13.64
N SER A 362 9.62 10.01 13.09
CA SER A 362 10.69 10.92 13.53
C SER A 362 10.51 11.40 14.99
N LYS A 363 9.26 11.52 15.48
CA LYS A 363 8.98 11.87 16.87
C LYS A 363 9.53 10.85 17.86
N ILE A 364 9.47 9.57 17.49
CA ILE A 364 10.00 8.46 18.30
C ILE A 364 11.53 8.50 18.36
N VAL A 365 12.20 8.75 17.24
CA VAL A 365 13.65 8.62 17.15
C VAL A 365 14.41 9.90 17.53
N LYS A 366 13.75 11.03 17.61
CA LYS A 366 14.39 12.33 17.89
C LYS A 366 15.16 12.31 19.23
N GLY A 367 16.47 12.53 19.15
CA GLY A 367 17.35 12.52 20.33
C GLY A 367 17.69 11.12 20.85
N GLN A 368 17.24 10.07 20.19
CA GLN A 368 17.53 8.66 20.51
C GLN A 368 18.60 8.10 19.57
N LYS A 369 19.00 6.85 19.79
CA LYS A 369 19.91 6.10 18.93
C LYS A 369 19.34 4.70 18.68
N VAL A 370 19.51 4.21 17.45
CA VAL A 370 19.22 2.82 17.10
C VAL A 370 20.04 1.88 17.99
N ALA A 371 19.42 0.84 18.51
CA ALA A 371 20.08 -0.17 19.30
C ALA A 371 21.26 -0.79 18.52
N SER A 372 22.39 -1.03 19.17
CA SER A 372 23.62 -1.51 18.51
C SER A 372 23.47 -2.86 17.79
N SER A 373 22.44 -3.63 18.12
CA SER A 373 22.08 -4.89 17.47
C SER A 373 21.21 -4.74 16.23
N VAL A 374 20.73 -3.52 15.92
CA VAL A 374 19.75 -3.27 14.85
C VAL A 374 20.35 -2.45 13.73
N ASN A 375 20.08 -2.86 12.49
CA ASN A 375 20.30 -2.03 11.30
C ASN A 375 18.96 -1.46 10.83
N ALA A 376 18.81 -0.14 10.85
CA ALA A 376 17.57 0.53 10.52
C ALA A 376 17.70 1.41 9.27
N MET A 377 16.70 1.36 8.39
CA MET A 377 16.66 2.19 7.20
C MET A 377 15.31 2.89 7.03
N VAL A 378 15.35 4.07 6.41
CA VAL A 378 14.19 4.84 5.98
C VAL A 378 14.29 5.07 4.48
N VAL A 379 13.23 4.70 3.76
CA VAL A 379 13.12 4.84 2.32
C VAL A 379 11.88 5.68 1.99
N PRO A 380 12.04 6.96 1.63
CA PRO A 380 10.92 7.81 1.21
C PRO A 380 10.19 7.22 -0.01
N GLY A 381 8.88 7.42 -0.10
CA GLY A 381 8.06 6.84 -1.17
C GLY A 381 8.23 7.52 -2.54
N SER A 382 8.76 8.75 -2.57
CA SER A 382 9.05 9.49 -3.80
C SER A 382 10.15 10.53 -3.57
N GLN A 383 10.75 11.03 -4.66
CA GLN A 383 11.70 12.15 -4.58
C GLN A 383 11.05 13.42 -4.00
N MET A 384 9.76 13.61 -4.23
CA MET A 384 9.01 14.72 -3.63
C MET A 384 8.88 14.55 -2.11
N VAL A 385 8.56 13.34 -1.61
CA VAL A 385 8.53 13.06 -0.17
C VAL A 385 9.91 13.25 0.44
N LYS A 386 10.95 12.71 -0.21
CA LYS A 386 12.34 12.85 0.24
C LYS A 386 12.72 14.32 0.40
N LYS A 387 12.48 15.12 -0.63
CA LYS A 387 12.77 16.55 -0.63
C LYS A 387 12.02 17.29 0.49
N GLN A 388 10.71 17.05 0.65
CA GLN A 388 9.91 17.67 1.69
C GLN A 388 10.39 17.28 3.09
N ALA A 389 10.75 16.01 3.30
CA ALA A 389 11.30 15.53 4.55
C ALA A 389 12.65 16.19 4.89
N GLU A 390 13.54 16.34 3.89
CA GLU A 390 14.84 17.02 4.02
C GLU A 390 14.67 18.52 4.31
N GLU A 391 13.72 19.20 3.65
CA GLU A 391 13.38 20.61 3.93
C GLU A 391 12.88 20.82 5.36
N MET A 392 12.22 19.79 5.95
CA MET A 392 11.79 19.78 7.35
C MET A 392 12.90 19.32 8.32
N GLY A 393 14.04 18.85 7.81
CA GLY A 393 15.15 18.32 8.62
C GLY A 393 14.91 16.94 9.21
N LEU A 394 13.95 16.17 8.67
CA LEU A 394 13.65 14.82 9.15
C LEU A 394 14.80 13.85 8.85
N ASP A 395 15.47 14.02 7.71
CA ASP A 395 16.69 13.29 7.34
C ASP A 395 17.75 13.35 8.45
N LYS A 396 18.00 14.55 8.98
CA LYS A 396 18.97 14.75 10.06
C LYS A 396 18.55 14.02 11.34
N ILE A 397 17.26 14.03 11.70
CA ILE A 397 16.75 13.31 12.86
C ILE A 397 17.03 11.81 12.73
N PHE A 398 16.75 11.23 11.56
CA PHE A 398 17.00 9.80 11.30
C PHE A 398 18.49 9.47 11.23
N ILE A 399 19.30 10.26 10.52
CA ILE A 399 20.75 10.08 10.42
C ILE A 399 21.42 10.23 11.81
N ASP A 400 21.04 11.24 12.57
CA ASP A 400 21.53 11.43 13.94
C ASP A 400 21.17 10.25 14.84
N ALA A 401 20.04 9.59 14.60
CA ALA A 401 19.64 8.38 15.31
C ALA A 401 20.33 7.10 14.79
N ASN A 402 21.21 7.17 13.79
CA ASN A 402 21.89 6.06 13.10
C ASN A 402 20.97 5.23 12.20
N PHE A 403 19.92 5.81 11.63
CA PHE A 403 19.21 5.21 10.50
C PHE A 403 19.94 5.51 9.19
N GLU A 404 19.88 4.58 8.25
CA GLU A 404 20.24 4.82 6.86
C GLU A 404 19.13 5.61 6.16
N TRP A 405 19.44 6.82 5.71
CA TRP A 405 18.53 7.64 4.89
C TRP A 405 18.76 7.32 3.41
N ARG A 406 17.76 6.77 2.74
CA ARG A 406 17.88 6.17 1.42
C ARG A 406 17.23 7.01 0.32
N GLU A 407 17.51 6.66 -0.95
CA GLU A 407 16.79 7.18 -2.11
C GLU A 407 15.40 6.55 -2.25
N ALA A 408 14.47 7.28 -2.90
CA ALA A 408 13.08 6.87 -3.00
C ALA A 408 12.87 5.63 -3.90
N GLY A 409 12.07 4.67 -3.44
CA GLY A 409 11.73 3.46 -4.19
C GLY A 409 11.02 2.42 -3.33
N CYS A 410 10.69 1.28 -3.92
CA CYS A 410 10.03 0.17 -3.21
C CYS A 410 10.96 -0.55 -2.22
N SER A 411 12.29 -0.55 -2.47
CA SER A 411 13.29 -1.12 -1.55
C SER A 411 12.95 -2.55 -1.11
N MET A 412 13.02 -2.83 0.19
CA MET A 412 12.73 -4.15 0.77
C MET A 412 11.27 -4.60 0.62
N CYS A 413 10.35 -3.77 0.13
CA CYS A 413 8.93 -4.18 0.04
C CYS A 413 8.74 -5.45 -0.82
N LEU A 414 9.50 -5.60 -1.90
CA LEU A 414 9.48 -6.76 -2.80
C LEU A 414 10.80 -7.52 -2.86
N GLY A 415 11.91 -6.92 -2.41
CA GLY A 415 13.24 -7.55 -2.46
C GLY A 415 13.76 -7.80 -3.88
N MET A 416 13.40 -6.93 -4.84
CA MET A 416 13.90 -6.98 -6.24
C MET A 416 15.10 -6.06 -6.48
N ASN A 417 15.70 -5.57 -5.43
CA ASN A 417 16.88 -4.72 -5.41
C ASN A 417 17.84 -5.23 -4.32
N PRO A 418 19.02 -4.61 -4.12
CA PRO A 418 19.98 -5.07 -3.11
C PRO A 418 19.50 -4.98 -1.65
N ASP A 419 18.38 -4.29 -1.38
CA ASP A 419 17.84 -4.17 -0.02
C ASP A 419 17.03 -5.42 0.34
N ILE A 420 17.72 -6.44 0.86
CA ILE A 420 17.13 -7.72 1.26
C ILE A 420 17.59 -8.13 2.64
N LEU A 421 16.81 -8.98 3.30
CA LEU A 421 17.17 -9.66 4.55
C LEU A 421 18.08 -10.85 4.27
N SER A 422 19.03 -11.06 5.14
CA SER A 422 19.79 -12.33 5.20
C SER A 422 18.94 -13.42 5.84
N PRO A 423 19.25 -14.72 5.56
CA PRO A 423 18.54 -15.82 6.18
C PRO A 423 18.59 -15.75 7.71
N GLY A 424 17.42 -15.84 8.34
CA GLY A 424 17.27 -15.77 9.80
C GLY A 424 17.13 -14.35 10.37
N GLU A 425 17.50 -13.29 9.63
CA GLU A 425 17.29 -11.91 10.09
C GLU A 425 15.80 -11.62 10.32
N ARG A 426 15.51 -10.92 11.40
CA ARG A 426 14.18 -10.54 11.83
C ARG A 426 13.97 -9.04 11.64
N CYS A 427 12.94 -8.67 10.89
CA CYS A 427 12.66 -7.28 10.52
C CYS A 427 11.33 -6.80 11.09
N ALA A 428 11.33 -5.63 11.76
CA ALA A 428 10.14 -4.83 11.96
C ALA A 428 9.94 -3.94 10.71
N SER A 429 8.87 -4.17 9.96
CA SER A 429 8.69 -3.63 8.63
C SER A 429 7.35 -2.92 8.46
N THR A 430 7.35 -1.76 7.82
CA THR A 430 6.13 -1.03 7.46
C THR A 430 5.56 -1.45 6.11
N SER A 431 6.11 -2.50 5.47
CA SER A 431 5.57 -3.06 4.23
C SER A 431 4.16 -3.66 4.43
N ASN A 432 3.59 -4.19 3.34
CA ASN A 432 2.23 -4.71 3.32
C ASN A 432 2.16 -6.24 3.40
N ARG A 433 3.20 -6.95 2.99
CA ARG A 433 3.26 -8.42 2.92
C ARG A 433 4.49 -8.97 3.62
N ASN A 434 4.31 -10.14 4.25
CA ASN A 434 5.36 -10.82 5.00
C ASN A 434 5.37 -12.35 4.79
N PHE A 435 4.92 -12.82 3.62
CA PHE A 435 5.05 -14.25 3.32
C PHE A 435 6.52 -14.67 3.24
N GLU A 436 6.78 -15.97 3.39
CA GLU A 436 8.11 -16.56 3.39
C GLU A 436 8.96 -16.07 2.20
N GLY A 437 10.14 -15.53 2.50
CA GLY A 437 11.08 -15.01 1.50
C GLY A 437 10.73 -13.66 0.88
N ARG A 438 9.63 -12.99 1.27
CA ARG A 438 9.20 -11.72 0.65
C ARG A 438 10.27 -10.63 0.65
N GLN A 439 10.98 -10.46 1.76
CA GLN A 439 12.03 -9.45 1.91
C GLN A 439 13.44 -10.05 1.84
N GLY A 440 13.58 -11.27 1.37
CA GLY A 440 14.83 -12.03 1.27
C GLY A 440 14.62 -13.48 1.70
N ASN A 441 15.34 -14.41 1.06
CA ASN A 441 15.21 -15.83 1.35
C ASN A 441 15.55 -16.14 2.81
N GLY A 442 14.62 -16.77 3.55
CA GLY A 442 14.76 -17.06 4.98
C GLY A 442 14.64 -15.85 5.91
N GLY A 443 14.34 -14.66 5.40
CA GLY A 443 14.07 -13.46 6.18
C GLY A 443 12.73 -13.54 6.91
N ARG A 444 12.67 -13.02 8.15
CA ARG A 444 11.51 -13.08 9.05
C ARG A 444 10.93 -11.69 9.25
N THR A 445 9.80 -11.43 8.62
CA THR A 445 9.20 -10.07 8.60
C THR A 445 7.98 -9.98 9.50
N HIS A 446 7.98 -8.99 10.39
CA HIS A 446 6.82 -8.57 11.18
C HIS A 446 6.27 -7.26 10.61
N LEU A 447 5.00 -7.24 10.25
CA LEU A 447 4.31 -6.03 9.82
C LEU A 447 3.90 -5.20 11.02
N VAL A 448 4.28 -3.93 11.00
CA VAL A 448 4.01 -2.96 12.06
C VAL A 448 3.76 -1.57 11.48
N SER A 449 3.27 -0.65 12.31
CA SER A 449 3.16 0.77 11.96
C SER A 449 4.53 1.47 11.97
N PRO A 450 4.66 2.66 11.30
CA PRO A 450 5.90 3.42 11.31
C PRO A 450 6.41 3.78 12.72
N VAL A 451 5.52 4.13 13.63
CA VAL A 451 5.88 4.44 15.03
C VAL A 451 6.37 3.19 15.79
N MET A 452 5.74 2.04 15.54
CA MET A 452 6.18 0.76 16.11
C MET A 452 7.54 0.33 15.56
N ALA A 453 7.77 0.50 14.25
CA ALA A 453 9.06 0.21 13.63
C ALA A 453 10.16 1.12 14.19
N ALA A 454 9.90 2.41 14.33
CA ALA A 454 10.82 3.37 14.92
C ALA A 454 11.16 3.02 16.38
N ALA A 455 10.16 2.67 17.18
CA ALA A 455 10.35 2.26 18.56
C ALA A 455 11.15 0.95 18.68
N ALA A 456 10.87 -0.02 17.79
CA ALA A 456 11.62 -1.28 17.75
C ALA A 456 13.09 -1.04 17.36
N ALA A 457 13.39 -0.08 16.48
CA ALA A 457 14.77 0.29 16.15
C ALA A 457 15.57 0.77 17.37
N ILE A 458 14.94 1.62 18.19
CA ILE A 458 15.60 2.21 19.37
C ILE A 458 15.81 1.16 20.48
N ASN A 459 14.84 0.27 20.69
CA ASN A 459 14.86 -0.67 21.82
C ASN A 459 15.49 -2.04 21.46
N GLY A 460 15.61 -2.40 20.17
CA GLY A 460 16.09 -3.70 19.72
C GLY A 460 15.06 -4.83 19.85
N HIS A 461 13.84 -4.51 20.24
CA HIS A 461 12.68 -5.40 20.37
C HIS A 461 11.39 -4.62 20.23
N PHE A 462 10.24 -5.29 20.09
CA PHE A 462 8.96 -4.59 20.09
C PHE A 462 8.64 -4.01 21.47
N VAL A 463 8.03 -2.83 21.45
CA VAL A 463 7.55 -2.15 22.65
C VAL A 463 6.17 -1.57 22.42
N ASP A 464 5.37 -1.48 23.45
CA ASP A 464 4.07 -0.81 23.39
C ASP A 464 4.26 0.70 23.33
N VAL A 465 4.11 1.29 22.15
CA VAL A 465 4.32 2.73 21.93
C VAL A 465 3.31 3.61 22.67
N ARG A 466 2.22 3.05 23.21
CA ARG A 466 1.27 3.78 24.07
C ARG A 466 1.90 4.14 25.43
N LYS A 467 2.96 3.40 25.83
CA LYS A 467 3.71 3.63 27.08
C LYS A 467 4.83 4.67 26.92
N LEU A 468 5.11 5.10 25.67
CA LEU A 468 6.13 6.11 25.39
C LEU A 468 5.52 7.52 25.49
N ASP A 469 6.34 8.47 25.94
CA ASP A 469 5.98 9.89 25.89
C ASP A 469 6.20 10.40 24.46
N LEU A 470 5.12 10.61 23.74
CA LEU A 470 5.11 11.03 22.32
C LEU A 470 4.84 12.54 22.14
N ASN A 471 5.01 13.33 23.21
CA ASN A 471 4.76 14.77 23.18
C ASN A 471 5.91 15.59 22.57
#